data_ed52338e1406857a42a5232d51eeb8f4
#
_entry.id   ed52338e1406857a42a5232d51eeb8f4
#
_cell.length_a   1.000
_cell.length_b   1.000
_cell.length_c   1.000
_cell.angle_alpha   90.00
_cell.angle_beta   90.00
_cell.angle_gamma   90.00
#
_symmetry.space_group_name_H-M   'P 1'
#
loop_
_entity.id
_entity.type
_entity.pdbx_description
1 polymer ?
#
loop_
_entity_poly.entity_id
_entity_poly.type
_entity_poly.pdbx_seq_one_letter_code
_entity_poly.pdbx_strand_id
1 'polypeptide(L)'
;MIKKGVVYCSTGSHYRVKSEGQFYDCRIKGKFRIQGIKSTNPVAVGDKVTFQIESGAGVITAIEPRQNYIVRKSVNLSKQIHIIASNIDQVFLMITLKTPPTFPAFIDRFLVTAEAYEINTVLVFNKIDLYSAEELEEMRALKSVYQKIGYNCHEVVSTDLSTLGAIQDKMAGKVSMFSGHSGVGKSTLVNTLAPSLDLKTGRISIQHQQGQHTTTFAEMFDLEAEAKIIDTPGIKGFGLVDIEKEELSGYFVEFSILKENCKFNNCRHTNEPQCAI
;
A
#
# COMPACT_ATOMS: atom_id res chain seq x y z
N MET A 1 -19.82 -26.76 -6.44
CA MET A 1 -18.36 -26.95 -6.49
C MET A 1 -17.72 -25.86 -5.66
N ILE A 2 -16.82 -26.22 -4.74
CA ILE A 2 -16.06 -25.28 -3.89
C ILE A 2 -14.79 -24.87 -4.65
N LYS A 3 -14.50 -23.58 -4.68
CA LYS A 3 -13.32 -22.99 -5.32
C LYS A 3 -12.59 -22.07 -4.35
N LYS A 4 -11.27 -21.90 -4.54
CA LYS A 4 -10.45 -20.90 -3.88
C LYS A 4 -10.03 -19.82 -4.90
N GLY A 5 -9.95 -18.58 -4.46
CA GLY A 5 -9.53 -17.48 -5.33
C GLY A 5 -9.07 -16.26 -4.55
N VAL A 6 -8.65 -15.23 -5.28
CA VAL A 6 -8.21 -13.94 -4.75
C VAL A 6 -9.18 -12.86 -5.21
N VAL A 7 -9.51 -11.94 -4.32
CA VAL A 7 -10.41 -10.80 -4.61
C VAL A 7 -9.64 -9.72 -5.35
N TYR A 8 -10.07 -9.41 -6.57
CA TYR A 8 -9.48 -8.39 -7.44
C TYR A 8 -10.21 -7.06 -7.40
N CYS A 9 -11.50 -7.07 -7.13
CA CYS A 9 -12.30 -5.85 -6.97
C CYS A 9 -13.35 -6.06 -5.89
N SER A 10 -13.61 -4.99 -5.10
CA SER A 10 -14.60 -4.99 -4.03
C SER A 10 -15.40 -3.70 -4.09
N THR A 11 -16.70 -3.78 -4.34
CA THR A 11 -17.61 -2.64 -4.35
C THR A 11 -18.54 -2.60 -3.12
N GLY A 12 -18.16 -3.36 -2.07
CA GLY A 12 -18.93 -3.46 -0.82
C GLY A 12 -20.01 -4.54 -0.83
N SER A 13 -20.68 -4.80 -1.94
CA SER A 13 -21.69 -5.85 -2.10
C SER A 13 -21.39 -6.87 -3.17
N HIS A 14 -20.54 -6.51 -4.14
CA HIS A 14 -20.11 -7.36 -5.25
C HIS A 14 -18.60 -7.47 -5.25
N TYR A 15 -18.09 -8.66 -5.50
CA TYR A 15 -16.66 -8.99 -5.48
C TYR A 15 -16.31 -9.71 -6.77
N ARG A 16 -15.24 -9.26 -7.43
CA ARG A 16 -14.67 -9.97 -8.56
C ARG A 16 -13.50 -10.81 -8.05
N VAL A 17 -13.67 -12.13 -8.10
CA VAL A 17 -12.71 -13.12 -7.59
C VAL A 17 -12.05 -13.83 -8.75
N LYS A 18 -10.71 -13.89 -8.76
CA LYS A 18 -9.94 -14.68 -9.72
C LYS A 18 -9.62 -16.04 -9.14
N SER A 19 -9.96 -17.12 -9.87
CA SER A 19 -9.69 -18.50 -9.51
C SER A 19 -9.30 -19.28 -10.78
N GLU A 20 -8.18 -19.99 -10.75
CA GLU A 20 -7.71 -20.81 -11.86
C GLU A 20 -7.67 -20.04 -13.20
N GLY A 21 -7.22 -18.76 -13.17
CA GLY A 21 -7.13 -17.90 -14.35
C GLY A 21 -8.44 -17.26 -14.82
N GLN A 22 -9.59 -17.60 -14.22
CA GLN A 22 -10.91 -17.07 -14.57
C GLN A 22 -11.46 -16.14 -13.50
N PHE A 23 -12.26 -15.15 -13.93
CA PHE A 23 -12.97 -14.25 -13.03
C PHE A 23 -14.39 -14.74 -12.75
N TYR A 24 -14.80 -14.59 -11.51
CA TYR A 24 -16.13 -14.93 -11.02
C TYR A 24 -16.72 -13.73 -10.28
N ASP A 25 -17.96 -13.37 -10.64
CA ASP A 25 -18.72 -12.40 -9.88
C ASP A 25 -19.31 -13.06 -8.64
N CYS A 26 -18.90 -12.55 -7.47
CA CYS A 26 -19.23 -13.14 -6.18
C CYS A 26 -19.99 -12.14 -5.29
N ARG A 27 -20.74 -12.69 -4.35
CA ARG A 27 -21.39 -11.97 -3.25
C ARG A 27 -21.19 -12.74 -1.95
N ILE A 28 -21.47 -12.08 -0.82
CA ILE A 28 -21.43 -12.71 0.50
C ILE A 28 -22.81 -13.21 0.87
N LYS A 29 -22.89 -14.39 1.50
CA LYS A 29 -24.12 -14.94 2.02
C LYS A 29 -24.48 -14.32 3.37
N GLY A 30 -25.58 -13.60 3.46
CA GLY A 30 -26.23 -13.19 4.71
C GLY A 30 -25.33 -12.57 5.78
N LYS A 31 -25.35 -13.12 6.98
CA LYS A 31 -24.59 -12.64 8.16
C LYS A 31 -23.14 -13.12 8.18
N PHE A 32 -22.37 -12.86 7.13
CA PHE A 32 -20.93 -13.11 7.14
C PHE A 32 -20.24 -12.08 8.04
N ARG A 33 -20.01 -12.44 9.30
CA ARG A 33 -19.23 -11.62 10.25
C ARG A 33 -17.86 -12.24 10.40
N ILE A 34 -16.82 -11.48 10.05
CA ILE A 34 -15.46 -11.85 10.40
C ILE A 34 -15.33 -11.66 11.91
N GLN A 35 -15.03 -12.73 12.64
CA GLN A 35 -14.79 -12.66 14.07
C GLN A 35 -13.64 -11.68 14.35
N GLY A 36 -13.90 -10.66 15.14
CA GLY A 36 -12.90 -9.73 15.69
C GLY A 36 -12.69 -8.42 14.94
N ILE A 37 -13.11 -8.27 13.67
CA ILE A 37 -12.94 -7.01 12.93
C ILE A 37 -14.29 -6.32 12.72
N LYS A 38 -14.49 -5.18 13.38
CA LYS A 38 -15.63 -4.28 13.15
C LYS A 38 -15.38 -3.46 11.87
N SER A 39 -15.43 -4.09 10.70
CA SER A 39 -15.25 -3.43 9.41
C SER A 39 -16.59 -3.23 8.70
N THR A 40 -16.72 -2.09 8.00
CA THR A 40 -17.86 -1.81 7.10
C THR A 40 -17.85 -2.67 5.85
N ASN A 41 -16.63 -3.13 5.45
CA ASN A 41 -16.45 -4.01 4.31
C ASN A 41 -15.74 -5.29 4.77
N PRO A 42 -16.45 -6.43 4.85
CA PRO A 42 -15.86 -7.67 5.36
C PRO A 42 -14.84 -8.29 4.41
N VAL A 43 -14.95 -8.05 3.10
CA VAL A 43 -14.04 -8.59 2.07
C VAL A 43 -13.34 -7.44 1.36
N ALA A 44 -12.02 -7.48 1.32
CA ALA A 44 -11.16 -6.47 0.69
C ALA A 44 -10.43 -7.03 -0.53
N VAL A 45 -9.89 -6.15 -1.36
CA VAL A 45 -8.99 -6.53 -2.45
C VAL A 45 -7.73 -7.18 -1.86
N GLY A 46 -7.29 -8.29 -2.46
CA GLY A 46 -6.18 -9.10 -1.95
C GLY A 46 -6.59 -10.24 -1.03
N ASP A 47 -7.84 -10.28 -0.55
CA ASP A 47 -8.31 -11.39 0.28
C ASP A 47 -8.29 -12.72 -0.49
N LYS A 48 -7.75 -13.74 0.16
CA LYS A 48 -7.86 -15.14 -0.28
C LYS A 48 -9.17 -15.69 0.25
N VAL A 49 -10.05 -16.12 -0.66
CA VAL A 49 -11.41 -16.52 -0.32
C VAL A 49 -11.75 -17.92 -0.81
N THR A 50 -12.65 -18.59 -0.08
CA THR A 50 -13.32 -19.79 -0.54
C THR A 50 -14.74 -19.41 -0.95
N PHE A 51 -15.20 -19.87 -2.10
CA PHE A 51 -16.53 -19.59 -2.61
C PHE A 51 -17.15 -20.82 -3.31
N GLN A 52 -18.48 -20.81 -3.42
CA GLN A 52 -19.25 -21.84 -4.09
C GLN A 52 -20.05 -21.21 -5.23
N ILE A 53 -20.22 -21.94 -6.34
CA ILE A 53 -21.08 -21.51 -7.44
C ILE A 53 -22.52 -21.93 -7.12
N GLU A 54 -23.40 -20.95 -6.94
CA GLU A 54 -24.83 -21.11 -6.71
C GLU A 54 -25.60 -20.32 -7.79
N SER A 55 -26.42 -20.99 -8.59
CA SER A 55 -27.25 -20.34 -9.63
C SER A 55 -26.47 -19.41 -10.58
N GLY A 56 -25.26 -19.80 -10.96
CA GLY A 56 -24.42 -19.04 -11.90
C GLY A 56 -23.60 -17.90 -11.29
N ALA A 57 -23.74 -17.62 -10.00
CA ALA A 57 -22.94 -16.63 -9.28
C ALA A 57 -22.10 -17.27 -8.17
N GLY A 58 -20.97 -16.65 -7.84
CA GLY A 58 -20.13 -17.07 -6.74
C GLY A 58 -20.71 -16.59 -5.38
N VAL A 59 -20.67 -17.45 -4.37
CA VAL A 59 -21.02 -17.11 -3.00
C VAL A 59 -19.82 -17.34 -2.10
N ILE A 60 -19.24 -16.26 -1.56
CA ILE A 60 -18.10 -16.34 -0.64
C ILE A 60 -18.57 -16.94 0.68
N THR A 61 -17.89 -18.01 1.10
CA THR A 61 -18.20 -18.79 2.30
C THR A 61 -17.15 -18.67 3.39
N ALA A 62 -15.90 -18.33 3.03
CA ALA A 62 -14.80 -18.11 3.98
C ALA A 62 -13.77 -17.13 3.42
N ILE A 63 -13.06 -16.46 4.34
CA ILE A 63 -11.87 -15.65 4.07
C ILE A 63 -10.73 -16.29 4.83
N GLU A 64 -9.59 -16.51 4.15
CA GLU A 64 -8.37 -17.00 4.80
C GLU A 64 -7.79 -15.91 5.73
N PRO A 65 -7.03 -16.26 6.77
CA PRO A 65 -6.33 -15.28 7.60
C PRO A 65 -5.47 -14.35 6.74
N ARG A 66 -5.59 -13.05 6.98
CA ARG A 66 -4.78 -12.03 6.33
C ARG A 66 -3.39 -12.00 6.95
N GLN A 67 -2.35 -11.85 6.14
CA GLN A 67 -0.99 -11.58 6.60
C GLN A 67 -0.88 -10.14 7.11
N ASN A 68 -1.42 -9.22 6.35
CA ASN A 68 -1.52 -7.80 6.66
C ASN A 68 -2.73 -7.18 5.95
N TYR A 69 -3.02 -5.94 6.28
CA TYR A 69 -4.09 -5.18 5.61
C TYR A 69 -3.90 -3.67 5.83
N ILE A 70 -4.44 -2.87 4.92
CA ILE A 70 -4.44 -1.42 5.01
C ILE A 70 -5.86 -0.95 5.32
N VAL A 71 -5.97 -0.02 6.27
CA VAL A 71 -7.25 0.55 6.68
C VAL A 71 -7.33 2.04 6.37
N ARG A 72 -8.55 2.49 6.20
CA ARG A 72 -8.90 3.91 6.19
C ARG A 72 -9.88 4.16 7.33
N LYS A 73 -9.62 5.20 8.14
CA LYS A 73 -10.58 5.63 9.15
C LYS A 73 -11.83 6.15 8.46
N SER A 74 -13.01 5.64 8.85
CA SER A 74 -14.26 6.14 8.32
C SER A 74 -14.50 7.57 8.83
N VAL A 75 -14.73 8.51 7.92
CA VAL A 75 -15.01 9.91 8.27
C VAL A 75 -16.33 10.07 9.04
N ASN A 76 -17.28 9.18 8.78
CA ASN A 76 -18.65 9.29 9.28
C ASN A 76 -19.00 8.35 10.46
N LEU A 77 -18.16 7.36 10.74
CA LEU A 77 -18.40 6.34 11.77
C LEU A 77 -17.12 6.17 12.58
N SER A 78 -16.96 6.93 13.64
CA SER A 78 -15.76 7.06 14.47
C SER A 78 -15.21 5.75 15.09
N LYS A 79 -15.91 4.63 14.92
CA LYS A 79 -15.55 3.30 15.47
C LYS A 79 -15.49 2.20 14.41
N GLN A 80 -15.65 2.51 13.11
CA GLN A 80 -15.59 1.49 12.06
C GLN A 80 -14.37 1.69 11.17
N ILE A 81 -13.61 0.62 11.02
CA ILE A 81 -12.44 0.54 10.16
C ILE A 81 -12.92 0.09 8.77
N HIS A 82 -12.42 0.73 7.72
CA HIS A 82 -12.63 0.28 6.35
C HIS A 82 -11.34 -0.32 5.82
N ILE A 83 -11.31 -1.64 5.60
CA ILE A 83 -10.16 -2.32 5.02
C ILE A 83 -10.17 -2.08 3.51
N ILE A 84 -9.09 -1.52 3.00
CA ILE A 84 -8.94 -1.11 1.61
C ILE A 84 -8.36 -2.24 0.79
N ALA A 85 -7.28 -2.83 1.29
CA ALA A 85 -6.54 -3.91 0.66
C ALA A 85 -5.89 -4.80 1.73
N SER A 86 -5.57 -6.04 1.37
CA SER A 86 -4.96 -7.03 2.24
C SER A 86 -3.92 -7.88 1.51
N ASN A 87 -3.10 -8.59 2.26
CA ASN A 87 -2.07 -9.50 1.75
C ASN A 87 -1.14 -8.82 0.75
N ILE A 88 -0.59 -7.66 1.16
CA ILE A 88 0.31 -6.83 0.37
C ILE A 88 1.73 -7.22 0.72
N ASP A 89 2.53 -7.65 -0.27
CA ASP A 89 3.92 -8.06 -0.03
C ASP A 89 4.84 -6.86 0.12
N GLN A 90 4.56 -5.76 -0.59
CA GLN A 90 5.40 -4.56 -0.55
C GLN A 90 4.67 -3.31 -1.03
N VAL A 91 5.17 -2.16 -0.58
CA VAL A 91 4.73 -0.86 -1.07
C VAL A 91 5.91 -0.06 -1.60
N PHE A 92 5.73 0.54 -2.78
CA PHE A 92 6.68 1.49 -3.36
C PHE A 92 6.23 2.91 -3.01
N LEU A 93 7.00 3.59 -2.16
CA LEU A 93 6.76 5.00 -1.84
C LEU A 93 7.51 5.87 -2.84
N MET A 94 6.74 6.53 -3.72
CA MET A 94 7.26 7.46 -4.72
C MET A 94 7.60 8.80 -4.09
N ILE A 95 8.82 9.25 -4.25
CA ILE A 95 9.41 10.46 -3.67
C ILE A 95 9.92 11.37 -4.79
N THR A 96 9.64 12.65 -4.68
CA THR A 96 10.23 13.70 -5.53
C THR A 96 10.71 14.85 -4.68
N LEU A 97 11.87 15.44 -5.00
CA LEU A 97 12.39 16.63 -4.31
C LEU A 97 11.54 17.86 -4.62
N LYS A 98 11.11 17.95 -5.88
CA LYS A 98 10.32 19.08 -6.41
C LYS A 98 9.13 18.53 -7.23
N THR A 99 8.15 19.34 -7.37
CA THR A 99 7.02 19.22 -8.31
C THR A 99 6.28 17.86 -8.28
N PRO A 100 5.63 17.52 -7.15
CA PRO A 100 5.56 18.20 -5.86
C PRO A 100 6.71 17.76 -4.91
N PRO A 101 7.10 18.57 -3.92
CA PRO A 101 8.09 18.15 -2.94
C PRO A 101 7.52 17.08 -1.99
N THR A 102 8.34 16.09 -1.67
CA THR A 102 8.05 15.09 -0.64
C THR A 102 8.97 15.36 0.56
N PHE A 103 8.40 15.84 1.65
CA PHE A 103 9.16 16.20 2.83
C PHE A 103 9.51 14.96 3.68
N PRO A 104 10.68 14.94 4.38
CA PRO A 104 11.08 13.83 5.25
C PRO A 104 10.00 13.42 6.25
N ALA A 105 9.34 14.37 6.90
CA ALA A 105 8.25 14.08 7.84
C ALA A 105 7.07 13.31 7.23
N PHE A 106 6.85 13.39 5.92
CA PHE A 106 5.87 12.55 5.23
C PHE A 106 6.42 11.14 5.02
N ILE A 107 7.70 11.02 4.63
CA ILE A 107 8.36 9.73 4.43
C ILE A 107 8.37 8.97 5.75
N ASP A 108 8.83 9.59 6.84
CA ASP A 108 8.95 8.97 8.16
C ASP A 108 7.59 8.47 8.67
N ARG A 109 6.55 9.32 8.57
CA ARG A 109 5.19 8.92 8.96
C ARG A 109 4.67 7.75 8.12
N PHE A 110 5.00 7.73 6.82
CA PHE A 110 4.64 6.64 5.95
C PHE A 110 5.34 5.34 6.36
N LEU A 111 6.65 5.40 6.63
CA LEU A 111 7.45 4.26 7.04
C LEU A 111 6.95 3.66 8.35
N VAL A 112 6.74 4.50 9.37
CA VAL A 112 6.15 4.08 10.66
C VAL A 112 4.81 3.37 10.47
N THR A 113 3.98 3.88 9.56
CA THR A 113 2.69 3.25 9.28
C THR A 113 2.86 1.91 8.58
N ALA A 114 3.78 1.81 7.62
CA ALA A 114 4.05 0.58 6.90
C ALA A 114 4.61 -0.51 7.83
N GLU A 115 5.53 -0.14 8.73
CA GLU A 115 6.06 -1.03 9.78
C GLU A 115 4.94 -1.54 10.70
N ALA A 116 4.04 -0.64 11.15
CA ALA A 116 2.91 -1.02 12.00
C ALA A 116 1.93 -1.98 11.31
N TYR A 117 1.87 -1.98 9.99
CA TYR A 117 1.07 -2.92 9.20
C TYR A 117 1.87 -4.12 8.66
N GLU A 118 3.14 -4.25 9.03
CA GLU A 118 4.03 -5.32 8.57
C GLU A 118 4.14 -5.37 7.03
N ILE A 119 4.24 -4.21 6.39
CA ILE A 119 4.34 -4.07 4.93
C ILE A 119 5.73 -3.57 4.57
N ASN A 120 6.49 -4.39 3.83
CA ASN A 120 7.81 -4.00 3.35
C ASN A 120 7.74 -2.76 2.46
N THR A 121 8.57 -1.76 2.73
CA THR A 121 8.60 -0.50 1.98
C THR A 121 9.87 -0.36 1.15
N VAL A 122 9.67 0.04 -0.10
CA VAL A 122 10.74 0.41 -1.04
C VAL A 122 10.59 1.89 -1.40
N LEU A 123 11.64 2.68 -1.19
CA LEU A 123 11.65 4.10 -1.50
C LEU A 123 12.10 4.32 -2.95
N VAL A 124 11.30 5.05 -3.72
CA VAL A 124 11.54 5.28 -5.15
C VAL A 124 11.68 6.77 -5.41
N PHE A 125 12.89 7.23 -5.57
CA PHE A 125 13.24 8.61 -5.90
C PHE A 125 13.05 8.82 -7.40
N ASN A 126 12.01 9.56 -7.76
CA ASN A 126 11.58 9.73 -9.14
C ASN A 126 11.90 11.11 -9.71
N LYS A 127 11.87 11.24 -11.03
CA LYS A 127 12.12 12.47 -11.80
C LYS A 127 13.57 12.95 -11.65
N ILE A 128 14.53 12.04 -11.50
CA ILE A 128 15.95 12.40 -11.34
C ILE A 128 16.51 13.11 -12.58
N ASP A 129 15.88 12.95 -13.73
CA ASP A 129 16.19 13.63 -14.99
C ASP A 129 15.89 15.15 -14.98
N LEU A 130 15.08 15.60 -14.02
CA LEU A 130 14.68 17.01 -13.90
C LEU A 130 15.48 17.80 -12.85
N TYR A 131 16.44 17.14 -12.17
CA TYR A 131 17.20 17.75 -11.08
C TYR A 131 18.50 18.37 -11.55
N SER A 132 18.86 19.53 -10.98
CA SER A 132 20.21 20.11 -11.11
C SER A 132 21.25 19.23 -10.37
N ALA A 133 22.53 19.52 -10.57
CA ALA A 133 23.62 18.80 -9.88
C ALA A 133 23.49 18.91 -8.35
N GLU A 134 23.18 20.12 -7.84
CA GLU A 134 22.98 20.37 -6.41
C GLU A 134 21.75 19.59 -5.87
N GLU A 135 20.68 19.56 -6.63
CA GLU A 135 19.46 18.83 -6.26
C GLU A 135 19.66 17.32 -6.26
N LEU A 136 20.48 16.80 -7.16
CA LEU A 136 20.88 15.39 -7.15
C LEU A 136 21.72 15.06 -5.91
N GLU A 137 22.60 15.95 -5.47
CA GLU A 137 23.37 15.77 -4.24
C GLU A 137 22.46 15.78 -3.01
N GLU A 138 21.50 16.73 -2.93
CA GLU A 138 20.52 16.78 -1.87
C GLU A 138 19.67 15.48 -1.82
N MET A 139 19.19 15.02 -2.96
CA MET A 139 18.43 13.78 -3.08
C MET A 139 19.25 12.57 -2.63
N ARG A 140 20.53 12.48 -3.05
CA ARG A 140 21.43 11.39 -2.66
C ARG A 140 21.76 11.40 -1.17
N ALA A 141 21.91 12.59 -0.57
CA ALA A 141 22.06 12.73 0.87
C ALA A 141 20.85 12.18 1.61
N LEU A 142 19.65 12.58 1.20
CA LEU A 142 18.39 12.08 1.77
C LEU A 142 18.26 10.55 1.60
N LYS A 143 18.50 10.04 0.39
CA LYS A 143 18.51 8.60 0.08
C LYS A 143 19.48 7.84 0.99
N SER A 144 20.69 8.37 1.19
CA SER A 144 21.71 7.75 2.04
C SER A 144 21.25 7.58 3.49
N VAL A 145 20.48 8.53 4.03
CA VAL A 145 19.90 8.40 5.39
C VAL A 145 19.00 7.16 5.47
N TYR A 146 18.04 7.02 4.57
CA TYR A 146 17.12 5.88 4.58
C TYR A 146 17.80 4.54 4.26
N GLN A 147 18.84 4.54 3.41
CA GLN A 147 19.63 3.35 3.15
C GLN A 147 20.39 2.89 4.39
N LYS A 148 20.94 3.82 5.19
CA LYS A 148 21.63 3.51 6.45
C LYS A 148 20.68 2.94 7.51
N ILE A 149 19.42 3.36 7.52
CA ILE A 149 18.37 2.79 8.36
C ILE A 149 18.04 1.35 7.93
N GLY A 150 18.22 1.01 6.65
CA GLY A 150 17.98 -0.33 6.12
C GLY A 150 16.94 -0.40 5.00
N TYR A 151 16.36 0.73 4.58
CA TYR A 151 15.37 0.72 3.51
C TYR A 151 16.00 0.59 2.11
N ASN A 152 15.35 -0.19 1.26
CA ASN A 152 15.70 -0.26 -0.15
C ASN A 152 15.31 1.03 -0.87
N CYS A 153 16.27 1.66 -1.56
CA CYS A 153 16.09 2.94 -2.24
C CYS A 153 16.53 2.83 -3.70
N HIS A 154 15.67 3.25 -4.63
CA HIS A 154 15.94 3.27 -6.07
C HIS A 154 15.76 4.67 -6.64
N GLU A 155 16.61 5.02 -7.62
CA GLU A 155 16.53 6.25 -8.42
C GLU A 155 15.92 5.88 -9.77
N VAL A 156 14.87 6.59 -10.20
CA VAL A 156 14.16 6.26 -11.44
C VAL A 156 13.72 7.50 -12.21
N VAL A 157 13.47 7.27 -13.48
CA VAL A 157 12.70 8.17 -14.36
C VAL A 157 11.46 7.39 -14.80
N SER A 158 10.29 7.74 -14.29
CA SER A 158 9.06 6.97 -14.52
C SER A 158 8.68 6.80 -15.99
N THR A 159 9.20 7.64 -16.89
CA THR A 159 8.97 7.57 -18.34
C THR A 159 10.02 6.73 -19.07
N ASP A 160 11.09 6.31 -18.40
CA ASP A 160 12.20 5.57 -18.97
C ASP A 160 12.27 4.16 -18.40
N LEU A 161 11.82 3.18 -19.19
CA LEU A 161 11.79 1.77 -18.80
C LEU A 161 13.17 1.23 -18.42
N SER A 162 14.25 1.78 -19.00
CA SER A 162 15.64 1.34 -18.70
C SER A 162 16.03 1.57 -17.24
N THR A 163 15.39 2.51 -16.57
CA THR A 163 15.62 2.83 -15.14
C THR A 163 14.75 1.98 -14.19
N LEU A 164 13.78 1.24 -14.71
CA LEU A 164 12.77 0.54 -13.92
C LEU A 164 13.08 -0.96 -13.68
N GLY A 165 14.14 -1.50 -14.24
CA GLY A 165 14.47 -2.93 -14.14
C GLY A 165 14.51 -3.45 -12.70
N ALA A 166 15.17 -2.73 -11.78
CA ALA A 166 15.22 -3.12 -10.37
C ALA A 166 13.83 -3.08 -9.67
N ILE A 167 12.90 -2.25 -10.15
CA ILE A 167 11.52 -2.21 -9.66
C ILE A 167 10.77 -3.44 -10.17
N GLN A 168 10.90 -3.78 -11.47
CA GLN A 168 10.31 -4.98 -12.07
C GLN A 168 10.78 -6.25 -11.36
N ASP A 169 12.08 -6.39 -11.11
CA ASP A 169 12.64 -7.55 -10.41
C ASP A 169 12.06 -7.70 -9.00
N LYS A 170 11.88 -6.59 -8.29
CA LYS A 170 11.27 -6.60 -6.95
C LYS A 170 9.78 -6.95 -6.97
N MET A 171 9.07 -6.64 -8.06
CA MET A 171 7.64 -6.91 -8.21
C MET A 171 7.36 -8.35 -8.61
N ALA A 172 8.30 -9.06 -9.22
CA ALA A 172 8.10 -10.43 -9.72
C ALA A 172 7.54 -11.35 -8.62
N GLY A 173 6.40 -12.00 -8.93
CA GLY A 173 5.70 -12.92 -8.03
C GLY A 173 5.06 -12.29 -6.79
N LYS A 174 4.99 -10.94 -6.70
CA LYS A 174 4.52 -10.22 -5.51
C LYS A 174 3.29 -9.36 -5.77
N VAL A 175 2.52 -9.14 -4.70
CA VAL A 175 1.46 -8.14 -4.65
C VAL A 175 2.06 -6.83 -4.18
N SER A 176 2.09 -5.85 -5.07
CA SER A 176 2.70 -4.53 -4.84
C SER A 176 1.66 -3.42 -4.82
N MET A 177 1.95 -2.36 -4.08
CA MET A 177 1.16 -1.13 -4.10
C MET A 177 2.06 0.07 -4.32
N PHE A 178 1.57 1.11 -5.02
CA PHE A 178 2.29 2.37 -5.17
C PHE A 178 1.63 3.47 -4.35
N SER A 179 2.43 4.22 -3.59
CA SER A 179 1.99 5.33 -2.77
C SER A 179 2.85 6.58 -2.99
N GLY A 180 2.40 7.72 -2.51
CA GLY A 180 3.07 9.02 -2.63
C GLY A 180 2.10 10.13 -3.02
N HIS A 181 2.58 11.38 -3.02
CA HIS A 181 1.77 12.55 -3.34
C HIS A 181 1.16 12.51 -4.76
N SER A 182 0.11 13.29 -5.00
CA SER A 182 -0.40 13.50 -6.36
C SER A 182 0.67 14.19 -7.22
N GLY A 183 0.89 13.70 -8.45
CA GLY A 183 1.90 14.26 -9.35
C GLY A 183 3.33 13.74 -9.20
N VAL A 184 3.61 12.84 -8.24
CA VAL A 184 4.96 12.23 -8.09
C VAL A 184 5.31 11.22 -9.18
N GLY A 185 4.36 10.83 -10.05
CA GLY A 185 4.61 9.94 -11.19
C GLY A 185 4.11 8.50 -11.05
N LYS A 186 3.26 8.17 -10.06
CA LYS A 186 2.73 6.79 -9.86
C LYS A 186 2.10 6.19 -11.11
N SER A 187 1.09 6.86 -11.68
CA SER A 187 0.40 6.37 -12.87
C SER A 187 1.31 6.29 -14.09
N THR A 188 2.24 7.25 -14.21
CA THR A 188 3.25 7.23 -15.28
C THR A 188 4.13 5.99 -15.16
N LEU A 189 4.65 5.71 -13.96
CA LEU A 189 5.48 4.53 -13.71
C LEU A 189 4.71 3.24 -14.01
N VAL A 190 3.48 3.11 -13.51
CA VAL A 190 2.66 1.91 -13.76
C VAL A 190 2.36 1.74 -15.25
N ASN A 191 2.04 2.81 -15.98
CA ASN A 191 1.81 2.74 -17.42
C ASN A 191 3.07 2.40 -18.20
N THR A 192 4.25 2.82 -17.74
CA THR A 192 5.53 2.44 -18.34
C THR A 192 5.84 0.96 -18.11
N LEU A 193 5.52 0.44 -16.92
CA LEU A 193 5.69 -0.98 -16.58
C LEU A 193 4.64 -1.87 -17.26
N ALA A 194 3.42 -1.38 -17.43
CA ALA A 194 2.29 -2.13 -17.98
C ALA A 194 1.43 -1.23 -18.89
N PRO A 195 1.87 -0.97 -20.11
CA PRO A 195 1.16 -0.07 -21.04
C PRO A 195 -0.28 -0.50 -21.34
N SER A 196 -0.57 -1.80 -21.25
CA SER A 196 -1.91 -2.36 -21.45
C SER A 196 -2.95 -1.94 -20.41
N LEU A 197 -2.52 -1.47 -19.24
CA LEU A 197 -3.45 -1.02 -18.20
C LEU A 197 -4.04 0.35 -18.49
N ASP A 198 -3.37 1.18 -19.32
CA ASP A 198 -3.81 2.54 -19.71
C ASP A 198 -4.37 3.36 -18.53
N LEU A 199 -3.66 3.34 -17.40
CA LEU A 199 -4.03 4.12 -16.25
C LEU A 199 -3.90 5.60 -16.61
N LYS A 200 -5.01 6.33 -16.68
CA LYS A 200 -5.02 7.74 -17.10
C LYS A 200 -4.11 8.57 -16.22
N THR A 201 -3.02 9.07 -16.79
CA THR A 201 -2.09 10.00 -16.15
C THR A 201 -2.83 11.29 -15.79
N GLY A 202 -2.83 11.64 -14.51
CA GLY A 202 -3.57 12.80 -13.98
C GLY A 202 -4.96 12.46 -13.41
N ARG A 203 -5.46 11.23 -13.58
CA ARG A 203 -6.77 10.81 -13.11
C ARG A 203 -6.79 9.36 -12.67
N ILE A 204 -6.04 9.00 -11.62
CA ILE A 204 -6.39 7.80 -10.85
C ILE A 204 -7.77 8.00 -10.15
N SER A 205 -8.54 9.02 -10.53
CA SER A 205 -9.81 9.34 -9.87
C SER A 205 -10.92 9.89 -10.75
N ILE A 206 -10.86 9.79 -12.09
CA ILE A 206 -11.97 10.28 -12.93
C ILE A 206 -12.41 9.25 -13.97
N GLN A 207 -13.00 8.20 -13.51
CA GLN A 207 -13.88 7.41 -14.34
C GLN A 207 -15.25 7.20 -13.65
N HIS A 208 -15.85 8.31 -13.15
CA HIS A 208 -17.29 8.41 -12.91
C HIS A 208 -17.67 9.90 -12.86
N GLN A 209 -17.68 10.57 -14.02
CA GLN A 209 -18.54 11.73 -14.18
C GLN A 209 -19.94 11.21 -14.53
N GLN A 210 -20.69 10.84 -13.51
CA GLN A 210 -22.15 11.02 -13.46
C GLN A 210 -22.61 10.79 -12.01
N GLY A 211 -22.84 11.89 -11.29
CA GLY A 211 -23.74 11.97 -10.14
C GLY A 211 -23.34 11.22 -8.86
N GLN A 212 -22.88 12.00 -7.86
CA GLN A 212 -22.94 11.72 -6.42
C GLN A 212 -22.18 10.50 -5.87
N HIS A 213 -21.22 10.81 -4.96
CA HIS A 213 -20.45 9.88 -4.12
C HIS A 213 -19.39 9.04 -4.85
N THR A 214 -18.22 9.65 -5.14
CA THR A 214 -17.01 8.95 -5.55
C THR A 214 -16.43 8.11 -4.41
N THR A 215 -17.00 6.95 -4.16
CA THR A 215 -16.29 5.89 -3.45
C THR A 215 -15.39 5.21 -4.46
N THR A 216 -14.14 5.58 -4.49
CA THR A 216 -13.15 4.98 -5.36
C THR A 216 -12.73 3.66 -4.72
N PHE A 217 -13.02 2.56 -5.39
CA PHE A 217 -12.72 1.21 -4.90
C PHE A 217 -11.28 0.83 -5.27
N ALA A 218 -10.62 0.07 -4.41
CA ALA A 218 -9.35 -0.57 -4.75
C ALA A 218 -9.58 -1.64 -5.82
N GLU A 219 -8.61 -1.81 -6.71
CA GLU A 219 -8.63 -2.85 -7.73
C GLU A 219 -7.23 -3.44 -7.92
N MET A 220 -7.18 -4.77 -8.15
CA MET A 220 -5.94 -5.49 -8.40
C MET A 220 -5.82 -5.81 -9.90
N PHE A 221 -4.60 -5.73 -10.41
CA PHE A 221 -4.25 -6.03 -11.80
C PHE A 221 -3.08 -7.00 -11.84
N ASP A 222 -3.12 -7.93 -12.79
CA ASP A 222 -1.97 -8.77 -13.11
C ASP A 222 -1.00 -8.04 -14.02
N LEU A 223 0.28 -8.25 -13.78
CA LEU A 223 1.37 -7.82 -14.63
C LEU A 223 2.17 -9.04 -15.11
N GLU A 224 3.19 -8.80 -15.90
CA GLU A 224 4.15 -9.83 -16.29
C GLU A 224 4.89 -10.41 -15.07
N ALA A 225 5.55 -11.55 -15.25
CA ALA A 225 6.30 -12.26 -14.20
C ALA A 225 5.49 -12.53 -12.92
N GLU A 226 4.19 -12.86 -13.07
CA GLU A 226 3.25 -13.12 -11.95
C GLU A 226 3.11 -11.97 -10.95
N ALA A 227 3.63 -10.80 -11.28
CA ALA A 227 3.49 -9.61 -10.45
C ALA A 227 2.02 -9.14 -10.43
N LYS A 228 1.62 -8.55 -9.31
CA LYS A 228 0.31 -7.94 -9.15
C LYS A 228 0.45 -6.55 -8.57
N ILE A 229 -0.43 -5.66 -9.00
CA ILE A 229 -0.51 -4.30 -8.47
C ILE A 229 -1.90 -4.04 -7.91
N ILE A 230 -1.97 -3.44 -6.74
CA ILE A 230 -3.23 -2.90 -6.19
C ILE A 230 -3.24 -1.39 -6.41
N ASP A 231 -4.17 -0.92 -7.22
CA ASP A 231 -4.47 0.51 -7.33
C ASP A 231 -5.52 0.90 -6.29
N THR A 232 -5.19 1.93 -5.53
CA THR A 232 -6.03 2.44 -4.44
C THR A 232 -6.27 3.93 -4.66
N PRO A 233 -7.21 4.31 -5.52
CA PRO A 233 -7.48 5.71 -5.81
C PRO A 233 -7.86 6.48 -4.55
N GLY A 234 -7.26 7.68 -4.39
CA GLY A 234 -7.58 8.58 -3.27
C GLY A 234 -6.90 8.30 -1.93
N ILE A 235 -6.01 7.32 -1.84
CA ILE A 235 -5.15 7.18 -0.66
C ILE A 235 -3.96 8.11 -0.80
N LYS A 236 -4.05 9.26 -0.16
CA LYS A 236 -2.95 10.23 -0.06
C LYS A 236 -1.90 9.84 0.99
N GLY A 237 -1.73 8.55 1.24
CA GLY A 237 -0.86 7.97 2.26
C GLY A 237 -1.64 7.08 3.23
N PHE A 238 -0.93 6.21 3.92
CA PHE A 238 -1.51 5.44 5.04
C PHE A 238 -1.86 6.41 6.17
N GLY A 239 -3.03 6.27 6.76
CA GLY A 239 -3.33 6.92 8.03
C GLY A 239 -2.74 6.09 9.17
N LEU A 240 -2.12 6.74 10.13
CA LEU A 240 -1.88 6.13 11.44
C LEU A 240 -3.25 5.87 12.06
N VAL A 241 -3.65 4.61 12.12
CA VAL A 241 -4.89 4.17 12.75
C VAL A 241 -4.51 3.22 13.86
N ASP A 242 -4.95 3.56 15.08
CA ASP A 242 -4.82 2.71 16.26
C ASP A 242 -3.36 2.42 16.70
N ILE A 243 -2.42 3.36 16.51
CA ILE A 243 -1.08 3.32 17.12
C ILE A 243 -1.13 4.15 18.40
N GLU A 244 -0.87 3.49 19.53
CA GLU A 244 -0.72 4.17 20.82
C GLU A 244 0.64 4.90 20.89
N LYS A 245 0.71 5.99 21.68
CA LYS A 245 1.94 6.79 21.77
C LYS A 245 3.14 5.97 22.28
N GLU A 246 2.85 5.02 23.13
CA GLU A 246 3.84 4.14 23.75
C GLU A 246 4.44 3.15 22.75
N GLU A 247 3.71 2.78 21.71
CA GLU A 247 4.13 1.84 20.67
C GLU A 247 4.91 2.54 19.55
N LEU A 248 4.73 3.86 19.37
CA LEU A 248 5.24 4.62 18.23
C LEU A 248 6.75 4.44 18.02
N SER A 249 7.55 4.46 19.11
CA SER A 249 9.00 4.29 19.02
C SER A 249 9.42 2.91 18.52
N GLY A 250 8.56 1.89 18.69
CA GLY A 250 8.80 0.53 18.21
C GLY A 250 8.73 0.38 16.69
N TYR A 251 8.10 1.33 16.00
CA TYR A 251 7.95 1.33 14.54
C TYR A 251 9.02 2.15 13.81
N PHE A 252 9.98 2.74 14.55
CA PHE A 252 11.20 3.30 13.96
C PHE A 252 12.28 2.22 13.96
N VAL A 253 12.65 1.75 12.78
CA VAL A 253 13.61 0.64 12.61
C VAL A 253 14.95 0.96 13.28
N GLU A 254 15.44 2.20 13.14
CA GLU A 254 16.67 2.69 13.77
C GLU A 254 16.62 2.67 15.30
N PHE A 255 15.44 2.86 15.89
CA PHE A 255 15.28 2.81 17.35
C PHE A 255 15.36 1.38 17.88
N SER A 256 14.87 0.41 17.12
CA SER A 256 14.86 -0.99 17.56
C SER A 256 16.25 -1.56 17.84
N ILE A 257 17.28 -1.05 17.14
CA ILE A 257 18.69 -1.42 17.33
C ILE A 257 19.27 -0.78 18.60
N LEU A 258 18.87 0.45 18.90
CA LEU A 258 19.47 1.25 19.98
C LEU A 258 18.75 1.10 21.32
N LYS A 259 17.45 0.81 21.30
CA LYS A 259 16.61 0.78 22.52
C LYS A 259 17.05 -0.22 23.59
N GLU A 260 17.72 -1.31 23.18
CA GLU A 260 18.27 -2.31 24.11
C GLU A 260 19.39 -1.73 25.01
N ASN A 261 20.00 -0.64 24.60
CA ASN A 261 21.03 0.06 25.35
C ASN A 261 20.45 1.14 26.30
N CYS A 262 19.15 1.34 26.32
CA CYS A 262 18.51 2.24 27.27
C CYS A 262 18.54 1.65 28.68
N LYS A 263 18.74 2.51 29.70
CA LYS A 263 18.72 2.08 31.11
C LYS A 263 17.38 1.46 31.53
N PHE A 264 16.27 1.94 30.97
CA PHE A 264 14.93 1.52 31.34
C PHE A 264 14.24 0.80 30.21
N ASN A 265 13.66 -0.37 30.48
CA ASN A 265 12.95 -1.19 29.49
C ASN A 265 11.69 -0.51 28.92
N ASN A 266 11.11 0.45 29.64
CA ASN A 266 9.95 1.24 29.25
C ASN A 266 10.31 2.66 28.82
N CYS A 267 11.55 2.87 28.34
CA CYS A 267 12.01 4.17 27.88
C CYS A 267 11.16 4.65 26.70
N ARG A 268 10.68 5.88 26.76
CA ARG A 268 9.89 6.53 25.70
C ARG A 268 10.75 7.35 24.74
N HIS A 269 12.05 7.44 25.00
CA HIS A 269 13.03 8.17 24.21
C HIS A 269 12.72 9.67 24.05
N THR A 270 12.17 10.28 25.11
CA THR A 270 11.85 11.72 25.13
C THR A 270 12.81 12.53 25.99
N ASN A 271 12.93 12.19 27.28
CA ASN A 271 13.80 12.90 28.24
C ASN A 271 14.30 11.97 29.34
N GLU A 272 14.26 10.68 29.16
CA GLU A 272 14.69 9.73 30.17
C GLU A 272 16.22 9.76 30.37
N PRO A 273 16.71 9.74 31.62
CA PRO A 273 18.14 9.71 31.87
C PRO A 273 18.76 8.41 31.33
N GLN A 274 19.91 8.53 30.67
CA GLN A 274 20.62 7.41 30.04
C GLN A 274 19.78 6.69 28.95
N CYS A 275 18.98 7.46 28.22
CA CYS A 275 18.40 7.02 26.94
C CYS A 275 19.50 6.87 25.91
N ALA A 276 19.45 5.81 25.09
CA ALA A 276 20.44 5.53 24.04
C ALA A 276 20.07 6.14 22.68
N ILE A 277 18.88 6.74 22.58
CA ILE A 277 18.34 7.39 21.38
C ILE A 277 18.35 8.89 21.56
#